data_0804ef3f4adfd5019bbeb06ec480efa8
#
_entry.id   0804ef3f4adfd5019bbeb06ec480efa8
#
_cell.length_a   1.000
_cell.length_b   1.000
_cell.length_c   1.000
_cell.angle_alpha   90.00
_cell.angle_beta   90.00
_cell.angle_gamma   90.00
#
_symmetry.space_group_name_H-M   'P 1'
#
loop_
_entity.id
_entity.type
_entity.pdbx_description
1 polymer ?
#
loop_
_entity_poly.entity_id
_entity_poly.type
_entity_poly.pdbx_seq_one_letter_code
_entity_poly.pdbx_strand_id
1 'polypeptide(L)'
;MKQVGDMKLYDFDEFLDEEYGPVGTPERDEFERDVDECVSAYKLGEAIKKARISQNLTQEQLGKKVGVQKSQISRLERGRSISLGSMTRVFKAMGIPLTLEVGNIGKVSLW
;
A
#
# COMPACT_ATOMS: atom_id res chain seq x y z
N MET A 1 -24.11 3.15 -4.01
CA MET A 1 -22.71 2.87 -4.29
C MET A 1 -21.81 3.59 -3.31
N LYS A 2 -20.94 2.85 -2.67
CA LYS A 2 -20.02 3.45 -1.72
C LYS A 2 -18.69 3.70 -2.39
N GLN A 3 -18.06 4.79 -2.01
CA GLN A 3 -16.73 5.12 -2.47
C GLN A 3 -15.86 5.40 -1.28
N VAL A 4 -14.62 4.97 -1.35
CA VAL A 4 -13.60 5.33 -0.38
C VAL A 4 -12.56 6.10 -1.18
N GLY A 5 -12.60 7.41 -1.06
CA GLY A 5 -11.93 8.24 -2.02
C GLY A 5 -12.55 7.96 -3.38
N ASP A 6 -11.78 7.55 -4.34
CA ASP A 6 -12.27 7.21 -5.67
C ASP A 6 -12.50 5.72 -5.85
N MET A 7 -12.43 4.93 -4.80
CA MET A 7 -12.55 3.48 -4.88
C MET A 7 -13.94 3.03 -4.50
N LYS A 8 -14.43 2.04 -5.22
CA LYS A 8 -15.74 1.47 -4.99
C LYS A 8 -15.58 0.08 -4.41
N LEU A 9 -15.35 0.01 -3.12
CA LEU A 9 -15.05 -1.26 -2.48
C LEU A 9 -16.26 -2.16 -2.31
N TYR A 10 -17.45 -1.59 -2.26
CA TYR A 10 -18.67 -2.35 -2.04
C TYR A 10 -19.05 -3.27 -3.22
N ASP A 11 -18.62 -2.92 -4.45
CA ASP A 11 -18.91 -3.73 -5.63
C ASP A 11 -17.88 -4.85 -5.83
N PHE A 12 -16.89 -4.91 -4.98
CA PHE A 12 -15.78 -5.81 -5.19
C PHE A 12 -16.19 -7.28 -5.13
N ASP A 13 -17.04 -7.63 -4.19
CA ASP A 13 -17.51 -9.01 -4.07
C ASP A 13 -18.29 -9.45 -5.31
N GLU A 14 -19.15 -8.57 -5.83
CA GLU A 14 -19.87 -8.86 -7.07
C GLU A 14 -18.90 -9.04 -8.23
N PHE A 15 -17.93 -8.15 -8.35
CA PHE A 15 -16.93 -8.26 -9.39
C PHE A 15 -16.17 -9.60 -9.29
N LEU A 16 -15.79 -9.99 -8.10
CA LEU A 16 -15.07 -11.24 -7.89
C LEU A 16 -15.92 -12.45 -8.27
N ASP A 17 -17.21 -12.44 -7.94
CA ASP A 17 -18.10 -13.53 -8.28
C ASP A 17 -18.27 -13.68 -9.80
N GLU A 18 -18.33 -12.57 -10.51
CA GLU A 18 -18.47 -12.58 -11.96
C GLU A 18 -17.20 -13.04 -12.67
N GLU A 19 -16.05 -12.57 -12.21
CA GLU A 19 -14.77 -12.82 -12.88
C GLU A 19 -14.11 -14.14 -12.47
N TYR A 20 -14.25 -14.51 -11.19
CA TYR A 20 -13.48 -15.61 -10.60
C TYR A 20 -14.34 -16.73 -10.03
N GLY A 21 -15.66 -16.58 -10.12
CA GLY A 21 -16.58 -17.58 -9.63
C GLY A 21 -16.91 -17.43 -8.14
N PRO A 22 -17.78 -18.29 -7.62
CA PRO A 22 -18.23 -18.21 -6.23
C PRO A 22 -17.08 -18.47 -5.24
N VAL A 23 -17.25 -17.95 -4.04
CA VAL A 23 -16.32 -18.21 -2.94
C VAL A 23 -16.25 -19.72 -2.71
N GLY A 24 -15.05 -20.22 -2.47
CA GLY A 24 -14.83 -21.65 -2.22
C GLY A 24 -14.28 -22.41 -3.40
N THR A 25 -14.22 -21.80 -4.59
CA THR A 25 -13.53 -22.41 -5.72
C THR A 25 -12.03 -22.15 -5.62
N PRO A 26 -11.19 -23.07 -6.13
CA PRO A 26 -9.74 -22.84 -6.06
C PRO A 26 -9.29 -21.54 -6.73
N GLU A 27 -9.88 -21.19 -7.85
CA GLU A 27 -9.55 -19.94 -8.55
C GLU A 27 -9.91 -18.72 -7.72
N ARG A 28 -11.06 -18.75 -7.06
CA ARG A 28 -11.49 -17.64 -6.22
C ARG A 28 -10.60 -17.50 -4.99
N ASP A 29 -10.24 -18.61 -4.36
CA ASP A 29 -9.40 -18.61 -3.16
C ASP A 29 -8.02 -18.03 -3.47
N GLU A 30 -7.44 -18.40 -4.61
CA GLU A 30 -6.16 -17.86 -5.04
C GLU A 30 -6.26 -16.35 -5.29
N PHE A 31 -7.31 -15.93 -5.97
CA PHE A 31 -7.52 -14.51 -6.24
C PHE A 31 -7.74 -13.71 -4.96
N GLU A 32 -8.46 -14.25 -4.00
CA GLU A 32 -8.69 -13.57 -2.72
C GLU A 32 -7.40 -13.35 -1.95
N ARG A 33 -6.45 -14.27 -2.01
CA ARG A 33 -5.13 -14.05 -1.42
C ARG A 33 -4.42 -12.88 -2.10
N ASP A 34 -4.48 -12.81 -3.42
CA ASP A 34 -3.87 -11.70 -4.17
C ASP A 34 -4.53 -10.37 -3.82
N VAL A 35 -5.85 -10.37 -3.64
CA VAL A 35 -6.60 -9.19 -3.25
C VAL A 35 -6.20 -8.73 -1.85
N ASP A 36 -6.03 -9.66 -0.91
CA ASP A 36 -5.60 -9.32 0.45
C ASP A 36 -4.23 -8.65 0.43
N GLU A 37 -3.31 -9.13 -0.39
CA GLU A 37 -2.01 -8.50 -0.56
C GLU A 37 -2.15 -7.09 -1.14
N CYS A 38 -3.02 -6.91 -2.12
CA CYS A 38 -3.29 -5.61 -2.71
C CYS A 38 -3.88 -4.63 -1.69
N VAL A 39 -4.81 -5.10 -0.85
CA VAL A 39 -5.42 -4.26 0.18
C VAL A 39 -4.37 -3.83 1.20
N SER A 40 -3.49 -4.74 1.60
CA SER A 40 -2.39 -4.42 2.53
C SER A 40 -1.44 -3.40 1.91
N ALA A 41 -1.09 -3.57 0.63
CA ALA A 41 -0.23 -2.62 -0.07
C ALA A 41 -0.91 -1.26 -0.19
N TYR A 42 -2.22 -1.23 -0.41
CA TYR A 42 -2.98 0.01 -0.46
C TYR A 42 -2.90 0.76 0.88
N LYS A 43 -3.05 0.05 2.00
CA LYS A 43 -2.95 0.66 3.32
C LYS A 43 -1.55 1.22 3.58
N LEU A 44 -0.52 0.53 3.14
CA LEU A 44 0.85 1.01 3.25
C LEU A 44 1.07 2.26 2.39
N GLY A 45 0.51 2.28 1.18
CA GLY A 45 0.57 3.45 0.32
C GLY A 45 -0.13 4.65 0.95
N GLU A 46 -1.27 4.43 1.60
CA GLU A 46 -1.98 5.49 2.30
C GLU A 46 -1.14 6.03 3.47
N ALA A 47 -0.41 5.17 4.16
CA ALA A 47 0.48 5.60 5.24
C ALA A 47 1.58 6.51 4.70
N ILE A 48 2.15 6.18 3.55
CA ILE A 48 3.16 7.04 2.90
C ILE A 48 2.55 8.39 2.58
N LYS A 49 1.36 8.39 1.99
CA LYS A 49 0.68 9.64 1.62
C LYS A 49 0.39 10.51 2.84
N LYS A 50 -0.13 9.90 3.90
CA LYS A 50 -0.43 10.64 5.14
C LYS A 50 0.83 11.25 5.75
N ALA A 51 1.92 10.48 5.78
CA ALA A 51 3.20 10.97 6.29
C ALA A 51 3.71 12.14 5.45
N ARG A 52 3.63 12.01 4.13
CA ARG A 52 4.04 13.06 3.20
C ARG A 52 3.25 14.35 3.46
N ILE A 53 1.94 14.24 3.52
CA ILE A 53 1.06 15.40 3.73
C ILE A 53 1.33 16.03 5.09
N SER A 54 1.58 15.23 6.12
CA SER A 54 1.87 15.74 7.46
C SER A 54 3.14 16.58 7.50
N GLN A 55 4.05 16.38 6.56
CA GLN A 55 5.28 17.14 6.44
C GLN A 55 5.20 18.23 5.38
N ASN A 56 4.02 18.46 4.82
CA ASN A 56 3.79 19.49 3.80
C ASN A 56 4.66 19.30 2.55
N LEU A 57 4.88 18.04 2.17
CA LEU A 57 5.66 17.70 0.99
C LEU A 57 4.75 17.36 -0.17
N THR A 58 5.11 17.79 -1.36
CA THR A 58 4.47 17.31 -2.59
C THR A 58 5.09 15.96 -2.98
N GLN A 59 4.43 15.24 -3.88
CA GLN A 59 5.00 14.00 -4.40
C GLN A 59 6.35 14.24 -5.07
N GLU A 60 6.47 15.36 -5.77
CA GLU A 60 7.73 15.72 -6.42
C GLU A 60 8.83 15.98 -5.40
N GLN A 61 8.50 16.71 -4.33
CA GLN A 61 9.48 17.01 -3.27
C GLN A 61 9.92 15.74 -2.57
N LEU A 62 8.99 14.85 -2.25
CA LEU A 62 9.35 13.58 -1.65
C LEU A 62 10.20 12.75 -2.59
N GLY A 63 9.85 12.72 -3.88
CA GLY A 63 10.63 12.01 -4.88
C GLY A 63 12.07 12.46 -4.92
N LYS A 64 12.29 13.77 -4.85
CA LYS A 64 13.65 14.33 -4.81
C LYS A 64 14.42 13.88 -3.57
N LYS A 65 13.75 13.83 -2.42
CA LYS A 65 14.38 13.36 -1.19
C LYS A 65 14.78 11.89 -1.25
N VAL A 66 13.93 11.08 -1.87
CA VAL A 66 14.17 9.64 -1.99
C VAL A 66 15.16 9.33 -3.12
N GLY A 67 15.23 10.18 -4.13
CA GLY A 67 16.02 9.96 -5.32
C GLY A 67 15.27 9.27 -6.43
N VAL A 68 13.94 9.44 -6.47
CA VAL A 68 13.09 8.84 -7.50
C VAL A 68 12.19 9.91 -8.10
N GLN A 69 11.49 9.56 -9.16
CA GLN A 69 10.59 10.48 -9.81
C GLN A 69 9.24 10.57 -9.12
N LYS A 70 8.51 11.66 -9.37
CA LYS A 70 7.17 11.86 -8.86
C LYS A 70 6.25 10.69 -9.18
N SER A 71 6.35 10.15 -10.38
CA SER A 71 5.53 9.02 -10.80
C SER A 71 5.73 7.79 -9.92
N GLN A 72 6.94 7.60 -9.45
CA GLN A 72 7.27 6.48 -8.55
C GLN A 72 6.60 6.67 -7.19
N ILE A 73 6.64 7.89 -6.65
CA ILE A 73 5.95 8.19 -5.40
C ILE A 73 4.43 8.01 -5.56
N SER A 74 3.88 8.46 -6.67
CA SER A 74 2.46 8.30 -6.96
C SER A 74 2.07 6.82 -6.98
N ARG A 75 2.89 5.96 -7.56
CA ARG A 75 2.64 4.52 -7.60
C ARG A 75 2.69 3.90 -6.21
N LEU A 76 3.67 4.28 -5.42
CA LEU A 76 3.78 3.79 -4.04
C LEU A 76 2.57 4.20 -3.21
N GLU A 77 2.11 5.43 -3.35
CA GLU A 77 0.94 5.91 -2.61
C GLU A 77 -0.35 5.21 -3.02
N ARG A 78 -0.37 4.63 -4.22
CA ARG A 78 -1.50 3.83 -4.67
C ARG A 78 -1.34 2.34 -4.35
N GLY A 79 -0.31 1.99 -3.60
CA GLY A 79 -0.07 0.61 -3.20
C GLY A 79 0.61 -0.23 -4.26
N ARG A 80 1.24 0.39 -5.25
CA ARG A 80 1.95 -0.33 -6.31
C ARG A 80 3.43 -0.33 -6.05
N SER A 81 4.10 -1.41 -6.39
CA SER A 81 5.55 -1.56 -6.26
C SER A 81 6.04 -1.39 -4.81
N ILE A 82 5.19 -1.73 -3.86
CA ILE A 82 5.55 -1.68 -2.44
C ILE A 82 6.48 -2.84 -2.11
N SER A 83 7.60 -2.53 -1.48
CA SER A 83 8.51 -3.53 -0.94
C SER A 83 9.10 -2.99 0.36
N LEU A 84 9.69 -3.86 1.17
CA LEU A 84 10.36 -3.40 2.39
C LEU A 84 11.45 -2.40 2.08
N GLY A 85 12.19 -2.61 0.99
CA GLY A 85 13.24 -1.68 0.58
C GLY A 85 12.71 -0.32 0.20
N SER A 86 11.63 -0.27 -0.61
CA SER A 86 11.06 1.01 -1.01
C SER A 86 10.43 1.74 0.17
N MET A 87 9.74 1.01 1.06
CA MET A 87 9.17 1.60 2.27
C MET A 87 10.25 2.20 3.15
N THR A 88 11.32 1.45 3.37
CA THR A 88 12.44 1.90 4.20
C THR A 88 13.04 3.17 3.63
N ARG A 89 13.29 3.22 2.33
CA ARG A 89 13.86 4.40 1.68
C ARG A 89 12.98 5.62 1.83
N VAL A 90 11.68 5.45 1.61
CA VAL A 90 10.73 6.57 1.66
C VAL A 90 10.62 7.11 3.07
N PHE A 91 10.42 6.25 4.07
CA PHE A 91 10.27 6.70 5.43
C PHE A 91 11.58 7.25 6.00
N LYS A 92 12.70 6.68 5.60
CA LYS A 92 14.00 7.21 5.99
C LYS A 92 14.20 8.64 5.44
N ALA A 93 13.81 8.86 4.19
CA ALA A 93 13.90 10.19 3.58
C ALA A 93 13.03 11.22 4.30
N MET A 94 11.92 10.78 4.89
CA MET A 94 11.04 11.64 5.68
C MET A 94 11.47 11.74 7.14
N GLY A 95 12.50 11.00 7.56
CA GLY A 95 12.93 11.00 8.95
C GLY A 95 11.99 10.27 9.89
N ILE A 96 11.18 9.37 9.40
CA ILE A 96 10.21 8.63 10.19
C ILE A 96 10.72 7.22 10.43
N PRO A 97 10.89 6.79 11.69
CA PRO A 97 11.30 5.42 11.98
C PRO A 97 10.28 4.42 11.48
N LEU A 98 10.76 3.33 10.91
CA LEU A 98 9.91 2.25 10.43
C LEU A 98 10.26 0.97 11.18
N THR A 99 9.30 0.40 11.87
CA THR A 99 9.49 -0.84 12.61
C THR A 99 8.51 -1.89 12.09
N LEU A 100 8.96 -3.14 12.12
CA LEU A 100 8.14 -4.28 11.79
C LEU A 100 7.86 -5.06 13.06
N GLU A 101 6.59 -5.28 13.35
CA GLU A 101 6.19 -6.08 14.49
C GLU A 101 5.93 -7.51 14.02
N VAL A 102 6.64 -8.46 14.61
CA VAL A 102 6.57 -9.86 14.21
C VAL A 102 5.93 -10.65 15.33
N GLY A 103 4.60 -10.77 15.28
CA GLY A 103 3.83 -11.58 16.24
C GLY A 103 4.27 -11.36 17.68
N ASN A 104 4.58 -12.44 18.38
CA ASN A 104 5.09 -12.38 19.76
C ASN A 104 6.61 -12.29 19.82
N ILE A 105 7.31 -12.31 18.69
CA ILE A 105 8.77 -12.34 18.67
C ILE A 105 9.37 -10.98 19.02
N GLY A 106 8.70 -9.93 18.61
CA GLY A 106 9.14 -8.58 18.93
C GLY A 106 9.11 -7.65 17.74
N LYS A 107 9.75 -6.50 17.91
CA LYS A 107 9.81 -5.46 16.88
C LYS A 107 11.20 -5.39 16.27
N VAL A 108 11.23 -5.21 14.95
CA VAL A 108 12.48 -5.07 14.22
C VAL A 108 12.51 -3.67 13.63
N SER A 109 13.57 -2.92 13.94
CA SER A 109 13.76 -1.61 13.34
C SER A 109 14.33 -1.79 11.94
N LEU A 110 13.69 -1.16 10.94
CA LEU A 110 14.13 -1.26 9.56
C LEU A 110 15.13 -0.16 9.20
N TRP A 111 15.22 0.85 10.03
CA TRP A 111 16.31 1.82 9.90
C TRP A 111 16.44 2.67 11.16
#